data_c5f2e63214638597fb44ec4d85c35f8c
#
_entry.id   c5f2e63214638597fb44ec4d85c35f8c
#
_cell.length_a   1.000
_cell.length_b   1.000
_cell.length_c   1.000
_cell.angle_alpha   90.00
_cell.angle_beta   90.00
_cell.angle_gamma   90.00
#
_symmetry.space_group_name_H-M   'P 1'
#
loop_
_entity.id
_entity.type
_entity.pdbx_description
1 polymer ?
#
loop_
_entity_poly.entity_id
_entity_poly.type
_entity_poly.pdbx_seq_one_letter_code
_entity_poly.pdbx_strand_id
1 'polypeptide(L)'
;MSNTSRRTSITYPNGRVVDMGYGSTGSVDDLFSLVKSAAISGESGNKVEYSRVGLARFVRIAYPQPGVEMSMIRPGGGSMGDSGDPYDGYDRFGRVQEMRWQNTSTGTPIDAWQWGYNEASNRTWKKNLVASSGQDEAYGYDGLYQVIRDAVGTLNTNRTAIGGVPGEQEDFTYDPTGNWRGYRKEANGSAILDQTRSNNKDNQLTQIDGSSALLSYDRAGNATKTAPGLNGDWTKYYQPVWDAWNCLVEVKDENGTSVQKNAYDGISRRITKETGGTVTHTYWSDRWKPLEERVGSATTAARSYLWGERPGHRDELILRDRDTDGNGTLDERLYATMDYFNGTAVLNTSGVVQERYAYSAFGVRRIMAADFSPRTSSSFAWDFGFQGQFRDVETGWYNYGYRFYVPLLGRWINRDPIAERGGKNLYKFTGNNSKNRLDRFGLEIEVSTNFPCPTCVRVDYVHSGVSGTRYPNQSVDCYCDCIEGRWHVANCNVGFDAHITVSFAEAEERRQAWWKILGHEQRHIVDKVRKVESEIVRPLAQSTRDYESKIECDNGASTLAKYYRIELSKILTFDSERDHDDDPSTDAPGNAEGYSPLPGSEPIFPSRRR
;
A
#
# COMPACT_ATOMS: atom_id res chain seq x y z
N MET A 1 -3.31 -13.50 30.33
CA MET A 1 -2.79 -12.15 30.69
C MET A 1 -3.31 -11.20 29.62
N SER A 2 -3.90 -10.06 30.00
CA SER A 2 -4.30 -9.05 29.02
C SER A 2 -3.05 -8.44 28.39
N ASN A 3 -3.02 -8.38 27.05
CA ASN A 3 -1.93 -7.69 26.35
C ASN A 3 -2.11 -6.18 26.50
N THR A 4 -1.37 -5.58 27.42
CA THR A 4 -1.46 -4.15 27.75
C THR A 4 -0.67 -3.24 26.77
N SER A 5 0.02 -3.82 25.79
CA SER A 5 0.85 -3.07 24.85
C SER A 5 0.14 -2.70 23.53
N ARG A 6 -1.09 -3.18 23.31
CA ARG A 6 -1.87 -2.88 22.11
C ARG A 6 -2.88 -1.76 22.35
N ARG A 7 -3.13 -0.98 21.30
CA ARG A 7 -4.12 0.08 21.35
C ARG A 7 -5.54 -0.50 21.28
N THR A 8 -6.37 -0.21 22.26
CA THR A 8 -7.78 -0.65 22.31
C THR A 8 -8.76 0.41 21.84
N SER A 9 -8.36 1.68 21.86
CA SER A 9 -9.20 2.77 21.34
C SER A 9 -8.38 3.98 20.89
N ILE A 10 -9.01 4.85 20.11
CA ILE A 10 -8.52 6.18 19.73
C ILE A 10 -9.64 7.17 20.01
N THR A 11 -9.34 8.22 20.77
CA THR A 11 -10.27 9.34 20.96
C THR A 11 -9.90 10.48 20.00
N TYR A 12 -10.87 10.92 19.21
CA TYR A 12 -10.73 12.02 18.26
C TYR A 12 -10.92 13.37 18.95
N PRO A 13 -10.43 14.48 18.41
CA PRO A 13 -10.58 15.79 19.02
C PRO A 13 -12.03 16.24 19.23
N ASN A 14 -12.99 15.74 18.44
CA ASN A 14 -14.43 15.97 18.62
C ASN A 14 -15.09 15.09 19.69
N GLY A 15 -14.29 14.28 20.39
CA GLY A 15 -14.77 13.34 21.43
C GLY A 15 -15.25 11.99 20.91
N ARG A 16 -15.24 11.76 19.58
CA ARG A 16 -15.51 10.42 19.03
C ARG A 16 -14.47 9.42 19.53
N VAL A 17 -14.93 8.26 19.99
CA VAL A 17 -14.05 7.15 20.35
C VAL A 17 -14.21 6.03 19.34
N VAL A 18 -13.10 5.56 18.78
CA VAL A 18 -13.05 4.38 17.93
C VAL A 18 -12.43 3.25 18.73
N ASP A 19 -13.20 2.21 18.97
CA ASP A 19 -12.81 1.01 19.70
C ASP A 19 -12.28 -0.06 18.74
N MET A 20 -11.18 -0.72 19.12
CA MET A 20 -10.52 -1.78 18.36
C MET A 20 -10.71 -3.12 19.04
N GLY A 21 -11.31 -4.08 18.35
CA GLY A 21 -11.46 -5.46 18.78
C GLY A 21 -10.35 -6.36 18.24
N TYR A 22 -9.91 -7.33 19.05
CA TYR A 22 -8.84 -8.26 18.71
C TYR A 22 -9.32 -9.73 18.71
N GLY A 23 -10.63 -9.93 18.61
CA GLY A 23 -11.23 -11.27 18.69
C GLY A 23 -11.35 -11.79 20.11
N SER A 24 -11.72 -13.08 20.25
CA SER A 24 -11.82 -13.74 21.56
C SER A 24 -10.43 -14.03 22.13
N THR A 25 -10.34 -14.01 23.46
CA THR A 25 -9.10 -14.33 24.19
C THR A 25 -8.53 -15.68 23.73
N GLY A 26 -7.25 -15.68 23.39
CA GLY A 26 -6.54 -16.88 22.88
C GLY A 26 -6.73 -17.15 21.39
N SER A 27 -7.53 -16.36 20.67
CA SER A 27 -7.58 -16.44 19.21
C SER A 27 -6.28 -15.94 18.57
N VAL A 28 -6.05 -16.29 17.29
CA VAL A 28 -4.88 -15.81 16.53
C VAL A 28 -4.84 -14.29 16.51
N ASP A 29 -5.98 -13.63 16.26
CA ASP A 29 -6.05 -12.16 16.25
C ASP A 29 -5.67 -11.56 17.63
N ASP A 30 -6.10 -12.21 18.74
CA ASP A 30 -5.76 -11.77 20.11
C ASP A 30 -4.27 -11.98 20.42
N LEU A 31 -3.74 -13.17 20.13
CA LEU A 31 -2.35 -13.52 20.42
C LEU A 31 -1.34 -12.66 19.66
N PHE A 32 -1.62 -12.33 18.40
CA PHE A 32 -0.75 -11.52 17.55
C PHE A 32 -1.13 -10.03 17.49
N SER A 33 -2.08 -9.60 18.33
CA SER A 33 -2.55 -8.21 18.37
C SER A 33 -3.01 -7.68 17.01
N LEU A 34 -3.67 -8.51 16.22
CA LEU A 34 -4.24 -8.15 14.93
C LEU A 34 -5.64 -7.58 15.15
N VAL A 35 -5.88 -6.37 14.67
CA VAL A 35 -7.21 -5.77 14.75
C VAL A 35 -8.22 -6.63 13.98
N LYS A 36 -9.20 -7.18 14.70
CA LYS A 36 -10.29 -7.99 14.17
C LYS A 36 -11.48 -7.15 13.73
N SER A 37 -11.74 -6.06 14.45
CA SER A 37 -12.86 -5.16 14.17
C SER A 37 -12.58 -3.75 14.68
N ALA A 38 -13.33 -2.77 14.13
CA ALA A 38 -13.41 -1.44 14.70
C ALA A 38 -14.87 -1.00 14.81
N ALA A 39 -15.19 -0.32 15.92
CA ALA A 39 -16.50 0.23 16.22
C ALA A 39 -16.39 1.70 16.59
N ILE A 40 -17.47 2.46 16.46
CA ILE A 40 -17.58 3.81 16.99
C ILE A 40 -18.38 3.71 18.30
N SER A 41 -17.78 4.12 19.41
CA SER A 41 -18.38 4.05 20.74
C SER A 41 -19.69 4.84 20.76
N GLY A 42 -20.73 4.25 21.36
CA GLY A 42 -22.07 4.82 21.35
C GLY A 42 -22.92 4.52 20.11
N GLU A 43 -22.34 3.94 19.06
CA GLU A 43 -23.07 3.47 17.88
C GLU A 43 -23.22 1.94 17.89
N SER A 44 -24.29 1.43 17.28
CA SER A 44 -24.51 -0.02 17.21
C SER A 44 -23.56 -0.71 16.22
N GLY A 45 -23.04 -1.86 16.62
CA GLY A 45 -22.26 -2.78 15.79
C GLY A 45 -20.89 -2.26 15.34
N ASN A 46 -20.09 -3.18 14.83
CA ASN A 46 -18.81 -2.86 14.21
C ASN A 46 -19.01 -2.08 12.89
N LYS A 47 -18.07 -1.21 12.56
CA LYS A 47 -18.05 -0.51 11.27
C LYS A 47 -17.21 -1.26 10.24
N VAL A 48 -16.25 -2.03 10.71
CA VAL A 48 -15.45 -2.94 9.90
C VAL A 48 -15.10 -4.20 10.67
N GLU A 49 -15.05 -5.32 9.97
CA GLU A 49 -14.60 -6.63 10.48
C GLU A 49 -13.66 -7.28 9.48
N TYR A 50 -12.62 -7.94 10.01
CA TYR A 50 -11.56 -8.56 9.21
C TYR A 50 -11.53 -10.07 9.42
N SER A 51 -11.36 -10.83 8.32
CA SER A 51 -10.98 -12.24 8.34
C SER A 51 -9.69 -12.44 7.56
N ARG A 52 -8.78 -13.24 8.14
CA ARG A 52 -7.43 -13.45 7.60
C ARG A 52 -7.14 -14.94 7.43
N VAL A 53 -6.26 -15.24 6.47
CA VAL A 53 -5.54 -16.52 6.38
C VAL A 53 -4.10 -16.25 6.82
N GLY A 54 -3.64 -16.99 7.81
CA GLY A 54 -2.38 -16.69 8.48
C GLY A 54 -2.42 -15.32 9.16
N LEU A 55 -1.27 -14.64 9.23
CA LEU A 55 -1.15 -13.38 9.97
C LEU A 55 -1.42 -12.14 9.11
N ALA A 56 -1.25 -12.22 7.80
CA ALA A 56 -1.18 -11.04 6.94
C ALA A 56 -2.20 -10.99 5.80
N ARG A 57 -2.77 -12.13 5.37
CA ARG A 57 -3.65 -12.14 4.20
C ARG A 57 -5.10 -11.93 4.60
N PHE A 58 -5.70 -10.84 4.13
CA PHE A 58 -7.14 -10.63 4.24
C PHE A 58 -7.86 -11.47 3.19
N VAL A 59 -8.84 -12.24 3.65
CA VAL A 59 -9.76 -12.97 2.77
C VAL A 59 -11.16 -12.39 2.80
N ARG A 60 -11.45 -11.59 3.84
CA ARG A 60 -12.73 -10.88 3.97
C ARG A 60 -12.53 -9.58 4.75
N ILE A 61 -13.13 -8.50 4.26
CA ILE A 61 -13.30 -7.23 4.97
C ILE A 61 -14.79 -6.91 4.90
N ALA A 62 -15.49 -6.95 6.02
CA ALA A 62 -16.92 -6.69 6.07
C ALA A 62 -17.21 -5.30 6.63
N TYR A 63 -18.21 -4.65 6.06
CA TYR A 63 -18.85 -3.44 6.57
C TYR A 63 -20.29 -3.80 7.01
N PRO A 64 -20.48 -4.14 8.31
CA PRO A 64 -21.77 -4.64 8.77
C PRO A 64 -22.93 -3.67 8.57
N GLN A 65 -22.73 -2.36 8.75
CA GLN A 65 -23.79 -1.38 8.63
C GLN A 65 -24.37 -1.31 7.20
N PRO A 66 -23.58 -1.18 6.12
CA PRO A 66 -24.11 -1.20 4.77
C PRO A 66 -24.43 -2.61 4.26
N GLY A 67 -24.12 -3.66 5.02
CA GLY A 67 -24.32 -5.05 4.60
C GLY A 67 -23.47 -5.43 3.38
N VAL A 68 -22.21 -4.98 3.34
CA VAL A 68 -21.29 -5.17 2.22
C VAL A 68 -19.97 -5.76 2.71
N GLU A 69 -19.37 -6.61 1.91
CA GLU A 69 -18.06 -7.19 2.22
C GLU A 69 -17.17 -7.29 0.99
N MET A 70 -15.87 -7.09 1.21
CA MET A 70 -14.83 -7.55 0.30
C MET A 70 -14.57 -9.03 0.55
N SER A 71 -14.54 -9.84 -0.51
CA SER A 71 -14.26 -11.27 -0.42
C SER A 71 -13.24 -11.69 -1.47
N MET A 72 -12.30 -12.55 -1.02
CA MET A 72 -11.38 -13.32 -1.86
C MET A 72 -11.88 -14.77 -2.05
N ILE A 73 -13.12 -15.05 -1.67
CA ILE A 73 -13.78 -16.36 -1.74
C ILE A 73 -14.90 -16.26 -2.76
N ARG A 74 -14.98 -17.20 -3.69
CA ARG A 74 -16.09 -17.22 -4.66
C ARG A 74 -17.38 -17.71 -4.01
N PRO A 75 -18.52 -17.08 -4.34
CA PRO A 75 -19.82 -17.64 -3.99
C PRO A 75 -20.02 -18.98 -4.70
N GLY A 76 -20.41 -20.02 -3.94
CA GLY A 76 -20.79 -21.32 -4.49
C GLY A 76 -19.66 -22.33 -4.71
N GLY A 77 -18.42 -22.05 -4.24
CA GLY A 77 -17.34 -23.04 -4.25
C GLY A 77 -16.90 -23.50 -5.65
N GLY A 78 -17.06 -22.65 -6.65
CA GLY A 78 -16.66 -22.95 -8.03
C GLY A 78 -15.15 -22.97 -8.19
N SER A 79 -14.64 -24.09 -8.65
CA SER A 79 -13.23 -24.42 -8.83
C SER A 79 -12.56 -23.53 -9.88
N MET A 80 -11.81 -22.53 -9.48
CA MET A 80 -10.72 -21.96 -10.26
C MET A 80 -9.39 -21.97 -9.49
N GLY A 81 -9.37 -22.44 -8.27
CA GLY A 81 -8.17 -22.75 -7.50
C GLY A 81 -7.84 -24.23 -7.55
N ASP A 82 -6.76 -24.63 -6.93
CA ASP A 82 -6.48 -26.03 -6.65
C ASP A 82 -7.68 -26.63 -5.89
N SER A 83 -8.07 -27.86 -6.25
CA SER A 83 -9.25 -28.49 -5.67
C SER A 83 -9.10 -28.55 -4.14
N GLY A 84 -10.00 -27.83 -3.44
CA GLY A 84 -9.99 -27.75 -1.98
C GLY A 84 -9.51 -26.41 -1.40
N ASP A 85 -9.02 -25.47 -2.21
CA ASP A 85 -8.72 -24.12 -1.74
C ASP A 85 -9.96 -23.21 -1.85
N PRO A 86 -10.54 -22.76 -0.72
CA PRO A 86 -11.66 -21.85 -0.72
C PRO A 86 -11.28 -20.39 -1.07
N TYR A 87 -9.99 -20.07 -1.16
CA TYR A 87 -9.48 -18.70 -1.36
C TYR A 87 -9.09 -18.46 -2.82
N ASP A 88 -9.98 -18.76 -3.73
CA ASP A 88 -9.77 -18.68 -5.17
C ASP A 88 -9.59 -17.24 -5.72
N GLY A 89 -9.71 -16.23 -4.88
CA GLY A 89 -9.29 -14.85 -5.19
C GLY A 89 -7.77 -14.68 -5.26
N TYR A 90 -7.00 -15.66 -4.80
CA TYR A 90 -5.55 -15.72 -4.95
C TYR A 90 -5.14 -16.80 -5.95
N ASP A 91 -4.09 -16.55 -6.71
CA ASP A 91 -3.46 -17.57 -7.54
C ASP A 91 -2.47 -18.42 -6.70
N ARG A 92 -1.92 -19.48 -7.31
CA ARG A 92 -0.94 -20.38 -6.65
C ARG A 92 0.36 -19.68 -6.18
N PHE A 93 0.63 -18.47 -6.67
CA PHE A 93 1.75 -17.64 -6.23
C PHE A 93 1.34 -16.64 -5.15
N GLY A 94 0.10 -16.68 -4.71
CA GLY A 94 -0.48 -15.78 -3.72
C GLY A 94 -0.79 -14.39 -4.25
N ARG A 95 -0.85 -14.17 -5.58
CA ARG A 95 -1.25 -12.91 -6.18
C ARG A 95 -2.76 -12.82 -6.25
N VAL A 96 -3.30 -11.61 -6.08
CA VAL A 96 -4.75 -11.38 -6.17
C VAL A 96 -5.19 -11.51 -7.61
N GLN A 97 -5.91 -12.57 -7.95
CA GLN A 97 -6.48 -12.77 -9.28
C GLN A 97 -7.94 -12.34 -9.37
N GLU A 98 -8.67 -12.30 -8.25
CA GLU A 98 -10.04 -11.79 -8.18
C GLU A 98 -10.31 -11.18 -6.80
N MET A 99 -11.02 -10.06 -6.77
CA MET A 99 -11.49 -9.40 -5.57
C MET A 99 -12.92 -8.91 -5.80
N ARG A 100 -13.82 -9.15 -4.84
CA ARG A 100 -15.22 -8.76 -4.94
C ARG A 100 -15.65 -8.00 -3.70
N TRP A 101 -16.25 -6.84 -3.93
CA TRP A 101 -17.15 -6.22 -2.98
C TRP A 101 -18.56 -6.65 -3.34
N GLN A 102 -19.26 -7.25 -2.39
CA GLN A 102 -20.56 -7.86 -2.62
C GLN A 102 -21.51 -7.59 -1.46
N ASN A 103 -22.80 -7.65 -1.74
CA ASN A 103 -23.82 -7.64 -0.70
C ASN A 103 -23.72 -8.93 0.13
N THR A 104 -23.66 -8.81 1.46
CA THR A 104 -23.45 -9.96 2.36
C THR A 104 -24.62 -10.96 2.36
N SER A 105 -25.83 -10.51 2.06
CA SER A 105 -27.02 -11.36 2.09
C SER A 105 -27.28 -12.07 0.77
N THR A 106 -26.98 -11.42 -0.36
CA THR A 106 -27.31 -11.95 -1.70
C THR A 106 -26.08 -12.47 -2.46
N GLY A 107 -24.87 -12.08 -2.05
CA GLY A 107 -23.63 -12.33 -2.81
C GLY A 107 -23.54 -11.53 -4.12
N THR A 108 -24.47 -10.60 -4.37
CA THR A 108 -24.46 -9.79 -5.58
C THR A 108 -23.27 -8.86 -5.60
N PRO A 109 -22.41 -8.88 -6.63
CA PRO A 109 -21.28 -7.99 -6.73
C PRO A 109 -21.73 -6.53 -6.83
N ILE A 110 -21.11 -5.66 -6.01
CA ILE A 110 -21.28 -4.22 -5.99
C ILE A 110 -20.14 -3.57 -6.74
N ASP A 111 -18.93 -4.10 -6.53
CA ASP A 111 -17.70 -3.71 -7.20
C ASP A 111 -16.76 -4.93 -7.24
N ALA A 112 -16.23 -5.29 -8.41
CA ALA A 112 -15.48 -6.54 -8.51
C ALA A 112 -14.54 -6.53 -9.71
N TRP A 113 -13.36 -7.15 -9.53
CA TRP A 113 -12.31 -7.19 -10.55
C TRP A 113 -11.59 -8.52 -10.60
N GLN A 114 -11.07 -8.82 -11.81
CA GLN A 114 -10.07 -9.85 -12.05
C GLN A 114 -8.80 -9.22 -12.62
N TRP A 115 -7.65 -9.84 -12.35
CA TRP A 115 -6.35 -9.45 -12.88
C TRP A 115 -5.62 -10.63 -13.50
N GLY A 116 -4.87 -10.36 -14.56
CA GLY A 116 -3.89 -11.28 -15.10
C GLY A 116 -2.48 -10.74 -14.94
N TYR A 117 -1.51 -11.65 -14.92
CA TYR A 117 -0.11 -11.34 -14.65
C TYR A 117 0.80 -11.98 -15.68
N ASN A 118 1.93 -11.33 -15.96
CA ASN A 118 3.04 -11.97 -16.66
C ASN A 118 3.95 -12.76 -15.71
N GLU A 119 4.98 -13.38 -16.25
CA GLU A 119 5.96 -14.17 -15.50
C GLU A 119 6.73 -13.34 -14.44
N ALA A 120 6.92 -12.05 -14.67
CA ALA A 120 7.53 -11.11 -13.74
C ALA A 120 6.54 -10.55 -12.70
N SER A 121 5.32 -11.10 -12.64
CA SER A 121 4.23 -10.67 -11.74
C SER A 121 3.72 -9.25 -11.96
N ASN A 122 4.00 -8.62 -13.12
CA ASN A 122 3.32 -7.39 -13.49
C ASN A 122 1.90 -7.71 -13.94
N ARG A 123 0.92 -6.92 -13.51
CA ARG A 123 -0.45 -6.99 -14.03
C ARG A 123 -0.45 -6.66 -15.51
N THR A 124 -1.05 -7.51 -16.33
CA THR A 124 -1.16 -7.28 -17.78
C THR A 124 -2.54 -6.81 -18.19
N TRP A 125 -3.54 -7.09 -17.36
CA TRP A 125 -4.90 -6.62 -17.57
C TRP A 125 -5.68 -6.59 -16.24
N LYS A 126 -6.76 -5.80 -16.26
CA LYS A 126 -7.78 -5.75 -15.19
C LYS A 126 -9.15 -5.82 -15.85
N LYS A 127 -9.99 -6.74 -15.42
CA LYS A 127 -11.37 -6.87 -15.89
C LYS A 127 -12.33 -6.37 -14.82
N ASN A 128 -13.25 -5.48 -15.19
CA ASN A 128 -14.38 -5.11 -14.35
C ASN A 128 -15.49 -6.17 -14.49
N LEU A 129 -15.98 -6.72 -13.39
CA LEU A 129 -17.00 -7.78 -13.38
C LEU A 129 -18.42 -7.24 -13.15
N VAL A 130 -18.57 -5.94 -12.91
CA VAL A 130 -19.86 -5.28 -12.63
C VAL A 130 -20.31 -4.44 -13.80
N ALA A 131 -19.39 -3.72 -14.44
CA ALA A 131 -19.68 -2.96 -15.66
C ALA A 131 -20.07 -3.91 -16.81
N SER A 132 -21.08 -3.53 -17.57
CA SER A 132 -21.50 -4.33 -18.75
C SER A 132 -20.44 -4.34 -19.86
N SER A 133 -19.68 -3.25 -20.01
CA SER A 133 -18.59 -3.11 -21.00
C SER A 133 -17.75 -1.85 -20.77
N GLY A 134 -16.63 -1.72 -21.45
CA GLY A 134 -15.88 -0.46 -21.56
C GLY A 134 -15.08 -0.04 -20.33
N GLN A 135 -15.01 -0.87 -19.28
CA GLN A 135 -14.30 -0.56 -18.04
C GLN A 135 -13.15 -1.54 -17.72
N ASP A 136 -12.80 -2.39 -18.67
CA ASP A 136 -11.62 -3.24 -18.56
C ASP A 136 -10.37 -2.44 -18.94
N GLU A 137 -9.21 -2.88 -18.43
CA GLU A 137 -7.93 -2.25 -18.67
C GLU A 137 -6.92 -3.28 -19.21
N ALA A 138 -6.04 -2.85 -20.15
CA ALA A 138 -4.92 -3.65 -20.64
C ALA A 138 -3.62 -2.84 -20.57
N TYR A 139 -2.54 -3.46 -20.09
CA TYR A 139 -1.27 -2.79 -19.79
C TYR A 139 -0.12 -3.35 -20.62
N GLY A 140 0.74 -2.46 -21.12
CA GLY A 140 2.02 -2.78 -21.75
C GLY A 140 3.19 -2.29 -20.92
N TYR A 141 4.31 -3.02 -20.97
CA TYR A 141 5.53 -2.72 -20.23
C TYR A 141 6.76 -2.80 -21.14
N ASP A 142 7.79 -2.00 -20.83
CA ASP A 142 9.12 -2.15 -21.41
C ASP A 142 9.96 -3.22 -20.68
N GLY A 143 11.20 -3.43 -21.12
CA GLY A 143 12.12 -4.38 -20.52
C GLY A 143 12.59 -4.02 -19.10
N LEU A 144 12.31 -2.82 -18.62
CA LEU A 144 12.54 -2.37 -17.24
C LEU A 144 11.27 -2.39 -16.40
N TYR A 145 10.21 -3.00 -16.90
CA TYR A 145 8.88 -3.08 -16.30
C TYR A 145 8.20 -1.71 -16.09
N GLN A 146 8.57 -0.68 -16.85
CA GLN A 146 7.88 0.60 -16.85
C GLN A 146 6.61 0.49 -17.71
N VAL A 147 5.51 1.11 -17.29
CA VAL A 147 4.25 1.12 -18.05
C VAL A 147 4.44 1.96 -19.30
N ILE A 148 4.38 1.35 -20.48
CA ILE A 148 4.45 2.05 -21.76
C ILE A 148 3.09 2.24 -22.41
N ARG A 149 2.07 1.50 -21.96
CA ARG A 149 0.68 1.60 -22.44
C ARG A 149 -0.31 1.28 -21.36
N ASP A 150 -1.38 2.05 -21.32
CA ASP A 150 -2.62 1.77 -20.58
C ASP A 150 -3.79 2.00 -21.52
N ALA A 151 -4.60 0.98 -21.77
CA ALA A 151 -5.76 1.05 -22.65
C ALA A 151 -7.02 0.61 -21.89
N VAL A 152 -8.10 1.37 -22.05
CA VAL A 152 -9.39 1.15 -21.37
C VAL A 152 -10.47 0.86 -22.41
N GLY A 153 -11.25 -0.19 -22.16
CA GLY A 153 -12.31 -0.62 -23.06
C GLY A 153 -12.89 -1.96 -22.64
N THR A 154 -13.23 -2.81 -23.56
CA THR A 154 -13.62 -4.21 -23.30
C THR A 154 -12.50 -5.13 -23.74
N LEU A 155 -12.00 -5.99 -22.85
CA LEU A 155 -10.95 -6.96 -23.18
C LEU A 155 -11.37 -7.91 -24.30
N ASN A 156 -10.44 -8.26 -25.18
CA ASN A 156 -10.63 -9.33 -26.15
C ASN A 156 -10.78 -10.70 -25.44
N THR A 157 -11.21 -11.73 -26.17
CA THR A 157 -11.45 -13.07 -25.62
C THR A 157 -10.23 -13.66 -24.92
N ASN A 158 -9.03 -13.40 -25.45
CA ASN A 158 -7.77 -13.92 -24.89
C ASN A 158 -7.20 -13.03 -23.76
N ARG A 159 -7.84 -11.90 -23.45
CA ARG A 159 -7.40 -10.90 -22.44
C ARG A 159 -5.98 -10.39 -22.65
N THR A 160 -5.55 -10.29 -23.92
CA THR A 160 -4.21 -9.79 -24.28
C THR A 160 -4.21 -8.30 -24.63
N ALA A 161 -5.36 -7.75 -24.98
CA ALA A 161 -5.56 -6.36 -25.38
C ALA A 161 -7.03 -5.98 -25.23
N ILE A 162 -7.34 -4.70 -25.40
CA ILE A 162 -8.70 -4.23 -25.64
C ILE A 162 -9.17 -4.71 -27.01
N GLY A 163 -10.38 -5.26 -27.09
CA GLY A 163 -11.03 -5.66 -28.33
C GLY A 163 -11.60 -4.44 -29.06
N GLY A 164 -11.13 -4.21 -30.30
CA GLY A 164 -11.52 -3.03 -31.06
C GLY A 164 -10.76 -1.76 -30.65
N VAL A 165 -11.40 -0.60 -30.84
CA VAL A 165 -10.81 0.70 -30.51
C VAL A 165 -10.99 0.96 -29.01
N PRO A 166 -9.92 1.24 -28.27
CA PRO A 166 -10.03 1.64 -26.86
C PRO A 166 -10.83 2.95 -26.70
N GLY A 167 -11.65 3.01 -25.65
CA GLY A 167 -12.32 4.26 -25.26
C GLY A 167 -11.33 5.32 -24.80
N GLU A 168 -10.31 4.90 -24.06
CA GLU A 168 -9.14 5.72 -23.70
C GLU A 168 -7.87 4.89 -23.87
N GLN A 169 -6.77 5.55 -24.32
CA GLN A 169 -5.44 4.96 -24.33
C GLN A 169 -4.40 6.00 -23.97
N GLU A 170 -3.43 5.60 -23.17
CA GLU A 170 -2.25 6.39 -22.82
C GLU A 170 -0.99 5.61 -23.25
N ASP A 171 -0.08 6.27 -23.99
CA ASP A 171 1.21 5.72 -24.38
C ASP A 171 2.34 6.60 -23.85
N PHE A 172 3.39 5.95 -23.33
CA PHE A 172 4.54 6.59 -22.70
C PHE A 172 5.84 6.13 -23.32
N THR A 173 6.79 7.06 -23.49
CA THR A 173 8.17 6.75 -23.84
C THR A 173 9.10 7.37 -22.81
N TYR A 174 10.22 6.67 -22.52
CA TYR A 174 11.13 7.06 -21.45
C TYR A 174 12.55 7.28 -21.96
N ASP A 175 13.30 8.10 -21.23
CA ASP A 175 14.75 8.14 -21.34
C ASP A 175 15.39 7.06 -20.44
N PRO A 176 16.72 6.82 -20.52
CA PRO A 176 17.39 5.81 -19.70
C PRO A 176 17.29 6.03 -18.17
N THR A 177 16.98 7.24 -17.72
CA THR A 177 16.78 7.57 -16.30
C THR A 177 15.33 7.48 -15.84
N GLY A 178 14.42 7.15 -16.80
CA GLY A 178 12.99 6.98 -16.56
C GLY A 178 12.20 8.29 -16.58
N ASN A 179 12.73 9.37 -17.16
CA ASN A 179 11.92 10.55 -17.43
C ASN A 179 11.03 10.32 -18.66
N TRP A 180 9.83 10.86 -18.63
CA TRP A 180 8.95 10.80 -19.80
C TRP A 180 9.51 11.66 -20.93
N ARG A 181 9.77 11.04 -22.07
CA ARG A 181 10.15 11.72 -23.33
C ARG A 181 8.95 11.99 -24.22
N GLY A 182 7.95 11.13 -24.16
CA GLY A 182 6.70 11.27 -24.90
C GLY A 182 5.53 10.85 -24.03
N TYR A 183 4.43 11.55 -24.19
CA TYR A 183 3.15 11.22 -23.61
C TYR A 183 2.06 11.46 -24.63
N ARG A 184 1.37 10.40 -25.02
CA ARG A 184 0.26 10.46 -25.97
C ARG A 184 -1.01 9.95 -25.30
N LYS A 185 -2.11 10.68 -25.46
CA LYS A 185 -3.44 10.26 -25.04
C LYS A 185 -4.38 10.23 -26.21
N GLU A 186 -5.16 9.15 -26.29
CA GLU A 186 -6.20 8.96 -27.30
C GLU A 186 -7.57 8.78 -26.61
N ALA A 187 -8.61 9.29 -27.26
CA ALA A 187 -9.99 9.02 -26.94
C ALA A 187 -10.68 8.46 -28.20
N ASN A 188 -11.27 7.26 -28.08
CA ASN A 188 -11.93 6.54 -29.19
C ASN A 188 -11.04 6.48 -30.46
N GLY A 189 -9.75 6.19 -30.26
CA GLY A 189 -8.76 6.06 -31.35
C GLY A 189 -8.27 7.39 -31.96
N SER A 190 -8.72 8.53 -31.47
CA SER A 190 -8.25 9.83 -31.91
C SER A 190 -7.32 10.45 -30.88
N ALA A 191 -6.15 10.91 -31.32
CA ALA A 191 -5.20 11.59 -30.45
C ALA A 191 -5.80 12.91 -29.94
N ILE A 192 -5.89 13.06 -28.62
CA ILE A 192 -6.34 14.29 -27.95
C ILE A 192 -5.18 15.02 -27.26
N LEU A 193 -4.05 14.33 -27.08
CA LEU A 193 -2.80 14.90 -26.59
C LEU A 193 -1.63 14.09 -27.20
N ASP A 194 -0.58 14.77 -27.66
CA ASP A 194 0.65 14.14 -28.14
C ASP A 194 1.82 15.09 -27.84
N GLN A 195 2.57 14.79 -26.78
CA GLN A 195 3.59 15.67 -26.22
C GLN A 195 4.99 15.05 -26.32
N THR A 196 5.94 15.90 -26.66
CA THR A 196 7.37 15.64 -26.44
C THR A 196 7.84 16.35 -25.19
N ARG A 197 8.73 15.70 -24.41
CA ARG A 197 9.22 16.23 -23.13
C ARG A 197 10.74 16.16 -23.05
N SER A 198 11.37 17.20 -22.53
CA SER A 198 12.82 17.27 -22.33
C SER A 198 13.15 17.49 -20.86
N ASN A 199 14.20 16.81 -20.39
CA ASN A 199 14.67 16.90 -19.02
C ASN A 199 16.15 17.29 -19.00
N ASN A 200 16.57 18.00 -17.95
CA ASN A 200 17.98 18.32 -17.73
C ASN A 200 18.71 17.14 -17.03
N LYS A 201 20.00 17.33 -16.73
CA LYS A 201 20.86 16.33 -16.08
C LYS A 201 20.42 16.01 -14.64
N ASP A 202 19.67 16.90 -14.00
CA ASP A 202 19.12 16.72 -12.66
C ASP A 202 17.74 16.03 -12.71
N ASN A 203 17.32 15.51 -13.86
CA ASN A 203 16.02 14.92 -14.13
C ASN A 203 14.83 15.88 -13.94
N GLN A 204 15.05 17.20 -13.97
CA GLN A 204 13.97 18.18 -13.96
C GLN A 204 13.35 18.28 -15.36
N LEU A 205 12.02 18.29 -15.44
CA LEU A 205 11.29 18.52 -16.69
C LEU A 205 11.44 19.99 -17.08
N THR A 206 12.10 20.26 -18.20
CA THR A 206 12.46 21.63 -18.63
C THR A 206 11.67 22.10 -19.83
N GLN A 207 11.16 21.20 -20.66
CA GLN A 207 10.38 21.57 -21.85
C GLN A 207 9.23 20.59 -22.10
N ILE A 208 8.14 21.13 -22.59
CA ILE A 208 7.02 20.39 -23.20
C ILE A 208 6.82 20.99 -24.60
N ASP A 209 6.86 20.13 -25.64
CA ASP A 209 6.77 20.49 -27.05
C ASP A 209 7.73 21.63 -27.46
N GLY A 210 8.97 21.54 -26.93
CA GLY A 210 10.03 22.51 -27.16
C GLY A 210 9.92 23.82 -26.35
N SER A 211 8.84 24.03 -25.61
CA SER A 211 8.63 25.23 -24.79
C SER A 211 9.01 25.02 -23.34
N SER A 212 9.77 25.95 -22.77
CA SER A 212 10.11 26.03 -21.35
C SER A 212 9.24 27.04 -20.57
N ALA A 213 8.31 27.71 -21.20
CA ALA A 213 7.56 28.83 -20.62
C ALA A 213 6.72 28.46 -19.38
N LEU A 214 6.31 27.19 -19.31
CA LEU A 214 5.40 26.66 -18.30
C LEU A 214 6.11 25.93 -17.14
N LEU A 215 7.45 25.91 -17.15
CA LEU A 215 8.23 25.08 -16.24
C LEU A 215 9.43 25.86 -15.70
N SER A 216 9.65 25.80 -14.40
CA SER A 216 10.86 26.32 -13.75
C SER A 216 11.07 25.70 -12.39
N TYR A 217 12.30 25.76 -11.88
CA TYR A 217 12.71 25.19 -10.59
C TYR A 217 13.59 26.20 -9.82
N ASP A 218 13.52 26.09 -8.51
CA ASP A 218 14.45 26.79 -7.62
C ASP A 218 15.79 26.01 -7.49
N ARG A 219 16.74 26.55 -6.70
CA ARG A 219 18.04 25.92 -6.48
C ARG A 219 17.97 24.62 -5.67
N ALA A 220 16.93 24.45 -4.84
CA ALA A 220 16.69 23.23 -4.09
C ALA A 220 16.08 22.13 -4.99
N GLY A 221 15.63 22.47 -6.19
CA GLY A 221 14.99 21.58 -7.15
C GLY A 221 13.48 21.47 -6.98
N ASN A 222 12.84 22.37 -6.25
CA ASN A 222 11.40 22.46 -6.19
C ASN A 222 10.88 23.18 -7.43
N ALA A 223 9.78 22.68 -8.00
CA ALA A 223 9.13 23.39 -9.10
C ALA A 223 8.60 24.74 -8.63
N THR A 224 8.89 25.80 -9.37
CA THR A 224 8.35 27.17 -9.17
C THR A 224 7.34 27.54 -10.25
N LYS A 225 7.34 26.80 -11.37
CA LYS A 225 6.26 26.74 -12.34
C LYS A 225 6.06 25.30 -12.77
N THR A 226 4.82 24.85 -12.90
CA THR A 226 4.49 23.50 -13.36
C THR A 226 3.17 23.46 -14.14
N ALA A 227 3.20 22.93 -15.35
CA ALA A 227 2.02 22.64 -16.17
C ALA A 227 1.45 21.25 -15.81
N PRO A 228 0.19 20.96 -16.17
CA PRO A 228 -0.80 21.91 -16.66
C PRO A 228 -1.39 22.76 -15.53
N GLY A 229 -2.03 23.86 -15.89
CA GLY A 229 -2.81 24.68 -14.97
C GLY A 229 -4.19 24.08 -14.66
N LEU A 230 -5.11 24.95 -14.25
CA LEU A 230 -6.46 24.57 -13.85
C LEU A 230 -7.17 23.73 -14.93
N ASN A 231 -7.86 22.67 -14.50
CA ASN A 231 -8.59 21.73 -15.35
C ASN A 231 -7.72 20.98 -16.40
N GLY A 232 -6.40 20.89 -16.18
CA GLY A 232 -5.51 20.23 -17.12
C GLY A 232 -5.18 21.05 -18.38
N ASP A 233 -5.34 22.34 -18.33
CA ASP A 233 -5.03 23.27 -19.42
C ASP A 233 -3.51 23.40 -19.60
N TRP A 234 -3.00 22.84 -20.70
CA TRP A 234 -1.57 22.83 -21.05
C TRP A 234 -1.04 24.18 -21.59
N THR A 235 -1.89 25.19 -21.70
CA THR A 235 -1.49 26.57 -22.01
C THR A 235 -1.22 27.38 -20.73
N LYS A 236 -1.54 26.82 -19.57
CA LYS A 236 -1.45 27.42 -18.25
C LYS A 236 -0.53 26.66 -17.32
N TYR A 237 -0.18 27.28 -16.21
CA TYR A 237 0.66 26.69 -15.18
C TYR A 237 0.22 27.11 -13.78
N TYR A 238 0.65 26.35 -12.78
CA TYR A 238 0.65 26.74 -11.39
C TYR A 238 2.02 27.24 -10.96
N GLN A 239 2.04 28.12 -9.95
CA GLN A 239 3.23 28.66 -9.31
C GLN A 239 3.31 28.15 -7.87
N PRO A 240 3.96 26.99 -7.62
CA PRO A 240 4.22 26.50 -6.28
C PRO A 240 5.20 27.41 -5.53
N VAL A 241 4.92 27.67 -4.26
CA VAL A 241 5.77 28.44 -3.33
C VAL A 241 6.19 27.52 -2.20
N TRP A 242 7.46 27.52 -1.89
CA TRP A 242 8.08 26.60 -0.93
C TRP A 242 8.69 27.36 0.24
N ASP A 243 8.66 26.76 1.43
CA ASP A 243 9.39 27.26 2.59
C ASP A 243 10.85 26.74 2.62
N ALA A 244 11.59 27.09 3.68
CA ALA A 244 12.98 26.70 3.85
C ALA A 244 13.18 25.20 4.10
N TRP A 245 12.13 24.46 4.43
CA TRP A 245 12.11 22.99 4.61
C TRP A 245 11.60 22.23 3.39
N ASN A 246 11.39 22.94 2.26
CA ASN A 246 10.82 22.41 1.02
C ASN A 246 9.38 21.89 1.19
N CYS A 247 8.61 22.44 2.13
CA CYS A 247 7.18 22.22 2.22
C CYS A 247 6.44 23.19 1.29
N LEU A 248 5.39 22.71 0.61
CA LEU A 248 4.58 23.49 -0.31
C LEU A 248 3.61 24.39 0.46
N VAL A 249 3.95 25.66 0.66
CA VAL A 249 3.15 26.58 1.50
C VAL A 249 2.07 27.34 0.74
N GLU A 250 2.22 27.51 -0.58
CA GLU A 250 1.19 28.16 -1.41
C GLU A 250 1.24 27.62 -2.84
N VAL A 251 0.11 27.59 -3.50
CA VAL A 251 -0.01 27.40 -4.95
C VAL A 251 -0.76 28.58 -5.52
N LYS A 252 -0.19 29.24 -6.52
CA LYS A 252 -0.83 30.33 -7.28
C LYS A 252 -1.14 29.89 -8.69
N ASP A 253 -2.14 30.50 -9.30
CA ASP A 253 -2.39 30.37 -10.74
C ASP A 253 -1.35 31.15 -11.58
N GLU A 254 -1.48 31.11 -12.89
CA GLU A 254 -0.60 31.84 -13.83
C GLU A 254 -0.63 33.36 -13.67
N ASN A 255 -1.70 33.91 -13.07
CA ASN A 255 -1.87 35.36 -12.82
C ASN A 255 -1.32 35.78 -11.45
N GLY A 256 -0.82 34.84 -10.65
CA GLY A 256 -0.33 35.07 -9.31
C GLY A 256 -1.43 35.08 -8.23
N THR A 257 -2.67 34.70 -8.60
CA THR A 257 -3.78 34.58 -7.63
C THR A 257 -3.58 33.31 -6.80
N SER A 258 -3.71 33.42 -5.48
CA SER A 258 -3.62 32.29 -4.56
C SER A 258 -4.77 31.30 -4.78
N VAL A 259 -4.43 30.08 -5.12
CA VAL A 259 -5.35 28.94 -5.30
C VAL A 259 -5.50 28.18 -3.99
N GLN A 260 -4.37 27.99 -3.29
CA GLN A 260 -4.29 27.21 -2.08
C GLN A 260 -3.12 27.68 -1.23
N LYS A 261 -3.30 27.74 0.11
CA LYS A 261 -2.21 27.88 1.07
C LYS A 261 -2.21 26.72 2.06
N ASN A 262 -1.04 26.33 2.52
CA ASN A 262 -0.87 25.22 3.44
C ASN A 262 0.01 25.63 4.64
N ALA A 263 -0.26 25.04 5.81
CA ALA A 263 0.67 25.06 6.93
C ALA A 263 0.89 23.64 7.45
N TYR A 264 2.05 23.42 8.05
CA TYR A 264 2.54 22.11 8.44
C TYR A 264 2.92 22.09 9.92
N ASP A 265 2.88 20.92 10.52
CA ASP A 265 3.45 20.68 11.85
C ASP A 265 4.95 20.34 11.75
N GLY A 266 5.60 20.15 12.90
CA GLY A 266 7.05 19.90 13.00
C GLY A 266 7.54 18.61 12.35
N ILE A 267 6.63 17.72 11.92
CA ILE A 267 6.96 16.48 11.17
C ILE A 267 6.39 16.49 9.75
N SER A 268 6.13 17.69 9.21
CA SER A 268 5.68 17.93 7.84
C SER A 268 4.29 17.40 7.48
N ARG A 269 3.39 17.16 8.47
CA ARG A 269 1.99 16.88 8.15
C ARG A 269 1.26 18.20 7.89
N ARG A 270 0.49 18.26 6.81
CA ARG A 270 -0.32 19.44 6.50
C ARG A 270 -1.46 19.59 7.51
N ILE A 271 -1.37 20.57 8.40
CA ILE A 271 -2.37 20.82 9.45
C ILE A 271 -3.43 21.84 9.03
N THR A 272 -3.15 22.70 8.04
CA THR A 272 -4.17 23.58 7.46
C THR A 272 -4.08 23.59 5.94
N LYS A 273 -5.24 23.75 5.31
CA LYS A 273 -5.41 24.13 3.90
C LYS A 273 -6.38 25.30 3.82
N GLU A 274 -5.95 26.41 3.21
CA GLU A 274 -6.79 27.57 2.93
C GLU A 274 -7.11 27.61 1.44
N THR A 275 -8.37 27.73 1.08
CA THR A 275 -8.85 27.90 -0.30
C THR A 275 -10.00 28.89 -0.33
N GLY A 276 -9.94 29.89 -1.23
CA GLY A 276 -10.97 30.92 -1.31
C GLY A 276 -11.20 31.68 0.01
N GLY A 277 -10.17 31.86 0.83
CA GLY A 277 -10.24 32.48 2.16
C GLY A 277 -10.80 31.59 3.27
N THR A 278 -11.17 30.36 2.96
CA THR A 278 -11.66 29.38 3.95
C THR A 278 -10.53 28.47 4.39
N VAL A 279 -10.25 28.44 5.69
CA VAL A 279 -9.22 27.57 6.28
C VAL A 279 -9.86 26.28 6.76
N THR A 280 -9.33 25.15 6.31
CA THR A 280 -9.65 23.80 6.83
C THR A 280 -8.50 23.31 7.70
N HIS A 281 -8.79 22.96 8.94
CA HIS A 281 -7.84 22.37 9.89
C HIS A 281 -7.96 20.87 9.87
N THR A 282 -6.84 20.15 9.72
CA THR A 282 -6.78 18.68 9.72
C THR A 282 -6.12 18.18 11.00
N TYR A 283 -6.76 17.28 11.72
CA TYR A 283 -6.25 16.63 12.92
C TYR A 283 -5.79 15.22 12.60
N TRP A 284 -4.57 14.90 12.97
CA TRP A 284 -3.87 13.68 12.55
C TRP A 284 -3.70 12.69 13.70
N SER A 285 -3.73 11.39 13.36
CA SER A 285 -3.23 10.34 14.25
C SER A 285 -1.69 10.32 14.26
N ASP A 286 -1.12 9.58 15.21
CA ASP A 286 0.31 9.24 15.26
C ASP A 286 0.80 8.46 14.02
N ARG A 287 -0.12 7.81 13.28
CA ARG A 287 0.16 7.03 12.06
C ARG A 287 -0.12 7.79 10.77
N TRP A 288 -0.12 9.11 10.80
CA TRP A 288 -0.36 9.96 9.63
C TRP A 288 -1.73 9.75 8.95
N LYS A 289 -2.74 9.32 9.70
CA LYS A 289 -4.12 9.21 9.21
C LYS A 289 -4.91 10.43 9.68
N PRO A 290 -5.54 11.22 8.79
CA PRO A 290 -6.42 12.30 9.22
C PRO A 290 -7.61 11.72 9.98
N LEU A 291 -7.92 12.26 11.14
CA LEU A 291 -9.02 11.83 12.00
C LEU A 291 -10.27 12.65 11.76
N GLU A 292 -10.09 13.98 11.69
CA GLU A 292 -11.17 14.93 11.43
C GLU A 292 -10.67 16.19 10.77
N GLU A 293 -11.60 16.90 10.14
CA GLU A 293 -11.39 18.25 9.60
C GLU A 293 -12.40 19.21 10.22
N ARG A 294 -11.94 20.45 10.48
CA ARG A 294 -12.77 21.58 10.93
C ARG A 294 -12.58 22.77 10.03
N VAL A 295 -13.63 23.55 9.85
CA VAL A 295 -13.61 24.73 8.96
C VAL A 295 -13.60 26.01 9.80
N GLY A 296 -12.65 26.91 9.51
CA GLY A 296 -12.50 28.20 10.21
C GLY A 296 -12.27 28.02 11.71
N SER A 297 -13.06 28.71 12.51
CA SER A 297 -13.02 28.65 13.97
C SER A 297 -13.99 27.62 14.58
N ALA A 298 -14.60 26.74 13.76
CA ALA A 298 -15.55 25.76 14.24
C ALA A 298 -14.92 24.79 15.23
N THR A 299 -15.63 24.48 16.31
CA THR A 299 -15.24 23.47 17.29
C THR A 299 -15.81 22.08 16.94
N THR A 300 -16.77 22.02 16.05
CA THR A 300 -17.38 20.79 15.51
C THR A 300 -16.62 20.32 14.28
N ALA A 301 -16.61 19.01 14.06
CA ALA A 301 -16.00 18.42 12.87
C ALA A 301 -16.88 18.63 11.63
N ALA A 302 -16.32 19.16 10.55
CA ALA A 302 -16.95 19.18 9.24
C ALA A 302 -16.85 17.83 8.53
N ARG A 303 -15.78 17.07 8.83
CA ARG A 303 -15.58 15.69 8.36
C ARG A 303 -14.90 14.88 9.45
N SER A 304 -15.21 13.59 9.51
CA SER A 304 -14.55 12.64 10.40
C SER A 304 -14.35 11.31 9.65
N TYR A 305 -13.21 10.66 9.89
CA TYR A 305 -12.74 9.53 9.10
C TYR A 305 -12.53 8.31 9.98
N LEU A 306 -12.88 7.13 9.50
CA LEU A 306 -12.49 5.86 10.10
C LEU A 306 -11.54 5.13 9.14
N TRP A 307 -10.37 4.77 9.64
CA TRP A 307 -9.31 4.12 8.87
C TRP A 307 -9.18 2.65 9.23
N GLY A 308 -8.84 1.86 8.22
CA GLY A 308 -8.62 0.43 8.34
C GLY A 308 -7.18 0.06 8.70
N GLU A 309 -6.98 -1.25 8.80
CA GLU A 309 -5.72 -1.89 9.21
C GLU A 309 -5.20 -2.88 8.16
N ARG A 310 -5.54 -2.69 6.88
CA ARG A 310 -5.06 -3.57 5.80
C ARG A 310 -3.55 -3.42 5.67
N PRO A 311 -2.75 -4.53 5.82
CA PRO A 311 -1.30 -4.47 5.70
C PRO A 311 -0.87 -3.95 4.33
N GLY A 312 0.19 -3.18 4.31
CA GLY A 312 0.69 -2.60 3.07
C GLY A 312 -0.06 -1.35 2.60
N HIS A 313 -1.17 -0.97 3.24
CA HIS A 313 -1.95 0.20 2.89
C HIS A 313 -2.01 1.19 4.06
N ARG A 314 -1.31 2.31 3.95
CA ARG A 314 -1.42 3.40 4.93
C ARG A 314 -2.83 3.95 4.97
N ASP A 315 -3.43 4.13 3.83
CA ASP A 315 -4.60 4.97 3.62
C ASP A 315 -5.81 4.13 3.16
N GLU A 316 -6.11 3.04 3.91
CA GLU A 316 -7.36 2.31 3.76
C GLU A 316 -8.49 3.07 4.49
N LEU A 317 -9.18 3.96 3.78
CA LEU A 317 -10.33 4.65 4.31
C LEU A 317 -11.56 3.74 4.30
N ILE A 318 -12.12 3.47 5.49
CA ILE A 318 -13.34 2.64 5.66
C ILE A 318 -14.58 3.49 5.40
N LEU A 319 -14.71 4.59 6.15
CA LEU A 319 -15.84 5.51 6.03
C LEU A 319 -15.43 6.95 6.31
N ARG A 320 -16.20 7.85 5.77
CA ARG A 320 -16.21 9.27 6.11
C ARG A 320 -17.61 9.70 6.54
N ASP A 321 -17.69 10.39 7.66
CA ASP A 321 -18.85 11.18 8.04
C ASP A 321 -18.61 12.65 7.66
N ARG A 322 -19.66 13.34 7.20
CA ARG A 322 -19.59 14.74 6.78
C ARG A 322 -20.81 15.50 7.29
N ASP A 323 -20.59 16.75 7.70
CA ASP A 323 -21.60 17.77 7.87
C ASP A 323 -21.83 18.42 6.49
N THR A 324 -23.03 18.25 5.93
CA THR A 324 -23.33 18.68 4.57
C THR A 324 -23.91 20.09 4.50
N ASP A 325 -24.50 20.59 5.58
CA ASP A 325 -25.19 21.89 5.64
C ASP A 325 -24.51 22.91 6.59
N GLY A 326 -23.42 22.49 7.27
CA GLY A 326 -22.63 23.38 8.14
C GLY A 326 -23.26 23.61 9.51
N ASN A 327 -24.21 22.78 9.94
CA ASN A 327 -24.91 22.94 11.23
C ASN A 327 -24.13 22.35 12.42
N GLY A 328 -22.98 21.70 12.17
CA GLY A 328 -22.14 21.08 13.16
C GLY A 328 -22.49 19.62 13.45
N THR A 329 -23.45 19.05 12.72
CA THR A 329 -23.86 17.64 12.81
C THR A 329 -23.35 16.87 11.59
N LEU A 330 -22.71 15.72 11.82
CA LEU A 330 -22.28 14.84 10.73
C LEU A 330 -23.48 14.02 10.24
N ASP A 331 -24.14 14.47 9.17
CA ASP A 331 -25.42 13.97 8.64
C ASP A 331 -25.27 13.04 7.43
N GLU A 332 -24.10 12.98 6.78
CA GLU A 332 -23.80 12.04 5.71
C GLU A 332 -22.73 11.04 6.14
N ARG A 333 -23.00 9.74 5.97
CA ARG A 333 -22.00 8.68 6.10
C ARG A 333 -21.83 7.93 4.79
N LEU A 334 -20.60 7.86 4.30
CA LEU A 334 -20.22 7.09 3.13
C LEU A 334 -19.11 6.10 3.45
N TYR A 335 -19.27 4.86 2.98
CA TYR A 335 -18.28 3.79 3.03
C TYR A 335 -17.51 3.73 1.72
N ALA A 336 -16.20 3.45 1.77
CA ALA A 336 -15.35 3.32 0.58
C ALA A 336 -15.13 1.86 0.20
N THR A 337 -15.29 1.53 -1.08
CA THR A 337 -14.71 0.31 -1.64
C THR A 337 -13.35 0.63 -2.24
N MET A 338 -12.46 -0.36 -2.25
CA MET A 338 -11.13 -0.23 -2.81
C MET A 338 -10.84 -1.46 -3.68
N ASP A 339 -10.13 -1.24 -4.79
CA ASP A 339 -9.43 -2.33 -5.47
C ASP A 339 -8.12 -2.64 -4.73
N TYR A 340 -7.13 -3.16 -5.43
CA TYR A 340 -5.87 -3.49 -4.76
C TYR A 340 -5.15 -2.26 -4.20
N PHE A 341 -5.24 -1.09 -4.86
CA PHE A 341 -4.54 0.15 -4.48
C PHE A 341 -5.45 1.35 -4.28
N ASN A 342 -6.55 1.43 -5.04
CA ASN A 342 -7.27 2.67 -5.25
C ASN A 342 -8.67 2.62 -4.64
N GLY A 343 -9.18 3.75 -4.17
CA GLY A 343 -10.60 3.89 -3.88
C GLY A 343 -11.42 3.84 -5.17
N THR A 344 -12.44 2.99 -5.24
CA THR A 344 -13.16 2.68 -6.48
C THR A 344 -14.63 3.07 -6.45
N ALA A 345 -15.25 3.09 -5.28
CA ALA A 345 -16.61 3.60 -5.13
C ALA A 345 -16.88 4.10 -3.71
N VAL A 346 -17.95 4.85 -3.56
CA VAL A 346 -18.53 5.22 -2.27
C VAL A 346 -19.96 4.74 -2.19
N LEU A 347 -20.33 4.19 -1.02
CA LEU A 347 -21.60 3.57 -0.71
C LEU A 347 -22.27 4.33 0.43
N ASN A 348 -23.59 4.46 0.37
CA ASN A 348 -24.34 4.91 1.54
C ASN A 348 -24.48 3.80 2.60
N THR A 349 -25.10 4.11 3.72
CA THR A 349 -25.34 3.18 4.85
C THR A 349 -26.23 1.98 4.54
N SER A 350 -26.91 1.97 3.38
CA SER A 350 -27.70 0.85 2.87
C SER A 350 -26.96 0.01 1.82
N GLY A 351 -25.66 0.26 1.60
CA GLY A 351 -24.85 -0.48 0.64
C GLY A 351 -25.07 -0.10 -0.83
N VAL A 352 -25.79 1.00 -1.08
CA VAL A 352 -26.06 1.48 -2.44
C VAL A 352 -24.91 2.37 -2.91
N VAL A 353 -24.36 2.06 -4.09
CA VAL A 353 -23.30 2.86 -4.72
C VAL A 353 -23.83 4.26 -5.04
N GLN A 354 -23.10 5.27 -4.60
CA GLN A 354 -23.40 6.68 -4.84
C GLN A 354 -22.56 7.25 -5.98
N GLU A 355 -21.26 6.91 -6.02
CA GLU A 355 -20.32 7.39 -7.02
C GLU A 355 -19.19 6.38 -7.20
N ARG A 356 -18.63 6.30 -8.41
CA ARG A 356 -17.51 5.42 -8.76
C ARG A 356 -16.32 6.20 -9.25
N TYR A 357 -15.13 5.61 -9.08
CA TYR A 357 -13.85 6.20 -9.46
C TYR A 357 -13.01 5.19 -10.24
N ALA A 358 -12.37 5.67 -11.30
CA ALA A 358 -11.32 4.97 -12.01
C ALA A 358 -10.14 5.91 -12.26
N TYR A 359 -8.99 5.36 -12.61
CA TYR A 359 -7.77 6.14 -12.72
C TYR A 359 -7.00 5.73 -13.97
N SER A 360 -6.42 6.73 -14.64
CA SER A 360 -5.45 6.49 -15.70
C SER A 360 -4.20 5.77 -15.17
N ALA A 361 -3.26 5.42 -16.03
CA ALA A 361 -2.03 4.76 -15.62
C ALA A 361 -1.32 5.44 -14.45
N PHE A 362 -1.30 6.75 -14.45
CA PHE A 362 -0.61 7.58 -13.45
C PHE A 362 -1.54 8.42 -12.57
N GLY A 363 -2.81 8.01 -12.44
CA GLY A 363 -3.68 8.52 -11.38
C GLY A 363 -4.56 9.70 -11.75
N VAL A 364 -4.72 10.04 -13.03
CA VAL A 364 -5.76 11.00 -13.43
C VAL A 364 -7.12 10.37 -13.15
N ARG A 365 -7.90 11.00 -12.26
CA ARG A 365 -9.15 10.45 -11.75
C ARG A 365 -10.30 10.67 -12.74
N ARG A 366 -11.03 9.60 -13.03
CA ARG A 366 -12.33 9.62 -13.70
C ARG A 366 -13.42 9.43 -12.65
N ILE A 367 -14.49 10.22 -12.76
CA ILE A 367 -15.64 10.18 -11.85
C ILE A 367 -16.83 9.67 -12.66
N MET A 368 -17.58 8.74 -12.08
CA MET A 368 -18.71 8.10 -12.73
C MET A 368 -19.88 7.98 -11.77
N ALA A 369 -21.09 7.98 -12.31
CA ALA A 369 -22.27 7.61 -11.56
C ALA A 369 -22.28 6.12 -11.19
N ALA A 370 -23.24 5.67 -10.40
CA ALA A 370 -23.36 4.28 -9.98
C ALA A 370 -23.44 3.29 -11.15
N ASP A 371 -23.99 3.70 -12.28
CA ASP A 371 -24.15 2.93 -13.53
C ASP A 371 -22.96 3.04 -14.49
N PHE A 372 -21.84 3.60 -14.04
CA PHE A 372 -20.62 3.88 -14.81
C PHE A 372 -20.74 5.00 -15.86
N SER A 373 -21.86 5.73 -15.93
CA SER A 373 -21.95 6.92 -16.77
C SER A 373 -20.97 8.01 -16.28
N PRO A 374 -20.24 8.71 -17.18
CA PRO A 374 -19.23 9.67 -16.79
C PRO A 374 -19.84 10.92 -16.11
N ARG A 375 -19.10 11.45 -15.11
CA ARG A 375 -19.39 12.72 -14.44
C ARG A 375 -18.20 13.66 -14.56
N THR A 376 -18.46 14.95 -14.61
CA THR A 376 -17.40 16.00 -14.65
C THR A 376 -16.88 16.35 -13.26
N SER A 377 -17.67 16.13 -12.21
CA SER A 377 -17.32 16.44 -10.83
C SER A 377 -17.97 15.46 -9.85
N SER A 378 -17.40 15.38 -8.64
CA SER A 378 -17.98 14.61 -7.54
C SER A 378 -19.12 15.39 -6.88
N SER A 379 -20.25 14.70 -6.61
CA SER A 379 -21.36 15.22 -5.81
C SER A 379 -21.13 15.04 -4.30
N PHE A 380 -20.11 14.26 -3.92
CA PHE A 380 -19.89 13.84 -2.55
C PHE A 380 -18.65 14.44 -1.92
N ALA A 381 -17.92 15.34 -2.63
CA ALA A 381 -16.65 15.90 -2.18
C ALA A 381 -15.72 14.82 -1.58
N TRP A 382 -15.58 13.72 -2.33
CA TRP A 382 -14.73 12.60 -1.93
C TRP A 382 -13.31 12.82 -2.42
N ASP A 383 -12.40 13.15 -1.51
CA ASP A 383 -11.06 13.65 -1.84
C ASP A 383 -9.97 12.56 -1.78
N PHE A 384 -10.29 11.35 -1.33
CA PHE A 384 -9.37 10.20 -1.34
C PHE A 384 -9.56 9.34 -2.58
N GLY A 385 -8.46 8.77 -3.11
CA GLY A 385 -8.61 7.98 -4.32
C GLY A 385 -7.39 7.19 -4.75
N PHE A 386 -6.59 7.74 -5.66
CA PHE A 386 -5.44 7.05 -6.23
C PHE A 386 -4.41 6.70 -5.15
N GLN A 387 -4.12 5.41 -5.03
CA GLN A 387 -3.29 4.83 -3.97
C GLN A 387 -3.74 5.22 -2.55
N GLY A 388 -5.03 5.51 -2.35
CA GLY A 388 -5.59 5.94 -1.09
C GLY A 388 -5.23 7.37 -0.66
N GLN A 389 -4.55 8.13 -1.50
CA GLN A 389 -4.02 9.45 -1.14
C GLN A 389 -5.05 10.57 -1.28
N PHE A 390 -4.83 11.62 -0.50
CA PHE A 390 -5.66 12.82 -0.53
C PHE A 390 -5.38 13.63 -1.79
N ARG A 391 -6.44 13.97 -2.53
CA ARG A 391 -6.38 14.79 -3.73
C ARG A 391 -6.85 16.20 -3.42
N ASP A 392 -6.03 17.20 -3.71
CA ASP A 392 -6.44 18.59 -3.71
C ASP A 392 -7.27 18.88 -4.97
N VAL A 393 -8.54 19.21 -4.77
CA VAL A 393 -9.49 19.41 -5.89
C VAL A 393 -9.13 20.64 -6.72
N GLU A 394 -8.51 21.63 -6.10
CA GLU A 394 -8.12 22.91 -6.69
C GLU A 394 -7.02 22.76 -7.74
N THR A 395 -6.09 21.85 -7.50
CA THR A 395 -4.93 21.61 -8.37
C THR A 395 -4.99 20.27 -9.12
N GLY A 396 -5.78 19.33 -8.60
CA GLY A 396 -5.79 17.94 -9.05
C GLY A 396 -4.57 17.12 -8.59
N TRP A 397 -3.72 17.70 -7.72
CA TRP A 397 -2.53 17.03 -7.21
C TRP A 397 -2.84 16.14 -6.02
N TYR A 398 -2.01 15.11 -5.82
CA TYR A 398 -2.10 14.25 -4.65
C TYR A 398 -1.05 14.61 -3.61
N ASN A 399 -1.50 14.78 -2.37
CA ASN A 399 -0.65 14.94 -1.19
C ASN A 399 -0.30 13.57 -0.61
N TYR A 400 0.95 13.13 -0.81
CA TYR A 400 1.46 11.87 -0.27
C TYR A 400 2.08 12.02 1.14
N GLY A 401 2.05 13.25 1.69
CA GLY A 401 2.69 13.59 2.95
C GLY A 401 3.94 14.45 2.71
N TYR A 402 5.07 13.84 2.43
CA TYR A 402 6.32 14.58 2.20
C TYR A 402 6.44 15.21 0.81
N ARG A 403 5.71 14.69 -0.19
CA ARG A 403 5.74 15.22 -1.57
C ARG A 403 4.34 15.40 -2.15
N PHE A 404 4.25 16.29 -3.13
CA PHE A 404 3.06 16.44 -3.97
C PHE A 404 3.30 15.81 -5.34
N TYR A 405 2.32 15.02 -5.77
CA TYR A 405 2.34 14.29 -7.02
C TYR A 405 1.39 14.90 -8.05
N VAL A 406 1.88 15.13 -9.26
CA VAL A 406 1.09 15.64 -10.38
C VAL A 406 0.79 14.50 -11.37
N PRO A 407 -0.44 13.98 -11.41
CA PRO A 407 -0.79 12.81 -12.24
C PRO A 407 -0.54 13.01 -13.73
N LEU A 408 -0.86 14.20 -14.26
CA LEU A 408 -0.67 14.54 -15.68
C LEU A 408 0.80 14.65 -16.09
N LEU A 409 1.69 14.85 -15.15
CA LEU A 409 3.13 14.82 -15.37
C LEU A 409 3.73 13.44 -15.05
N GLY A 410 3.04 12.61 -14.28
CA GLY A 410 3.51 11.33 -13.81
C GLY A 410 4.71 11.45 -12.86
N ARG A 411 4.84 12.56 -12.12
CA ARG A 411 6.04 12.86 -11.34
C ARG A 411 5.79 13.72 -10.12
N TRP A 412 6.75 13.69 -9.21
CA TRP A 412 6.86 14.62 -8.09
C TRP A 412 7.29 16.01 -8.56
N ILE A 413 6.84 17.07 -7.86
CA ILE A 413 7.20 18.46 -8.15
C ILE A 413 8.35 19.00 -7.29
N ASN A 414 8.84 18.19 -6.36
CA ASN A 414 10.05 18.45 -5.57
C ASN A 414 10.92 17.19 -5.50
N ARG A 415 12.18 17.36 -5.13
CA ARG A 415 13.13 16.26 -4.96
C ARG A 415 12.69 15.33 -3.85
N ASP A 416 13.12 14.07 -3.96
CA ASP A 416 12.95 13.10 -2.90
C ASP A 416 13.71 13.56 -1.63
N PRO A 417 13.03 13.71 -0.47
CA PRO A 417 13.72 14.08 0.78
C PRO A 417 14.74 13.05 1.25
N ILE A 418 14.60 11.77 0.86
CA ILE A 418 15.61 10.72 1.15
C ILE A 418 16.71 10.65 0.09
N ALA A 419 16.72 11.60 -0.86
CA ALA A 419 17.67 11.73 -1.93
C ALA A 419 17.78 10.43 -2.78
N GLU A 420 19.00 10.03 -3.20
CA GLU A 420 19.21 8.87 -4.07
C GLU A 420 18.86 7.52 -3.43
N ARG A 421 18.50 7.48 -2.14
CA ARG A 421 17.98 6.25 -1.49
C ARG A 421 16.64 5.82 -2.09
N GLY A 422 15.80 6.77 -2.52
CA GLY A 422 14.55 6.53 -3.25
C GLY A 422 14.75 6.22 -4.75
N GLY A 423 15.99 6.35 -5.26
CA GLY A 423 16.34 6.12 -6.65
C GLY A 423 17.13 7.26 -7.27
N LYS A 424 17.83 7.01 -8.37
CA LYS A 424 18.67 8.02 -9.05
C LYS A 424 17.88 9.19 -9.63
N ASN A 425 16.64 8.96 -10.04
CA ASN A 425 15.74 10.02 -10.51
C ASN A 425 14.83 10.45 -9.36
N LEU A 426 15.16 11.58 -8.74
CA LEU A 426 14.50 12.09 -7.53
C LEU A 426 13.07 12.60 -7.75
N TYR A 427 12.58 12.60 -8.99
CA TYR A 427 11.24 13.05 -9.36
C TYR A 427 10.36 11.93 -9.91
N LYS A 428 10.90 10.72 -10.12
CA LYS A 428 10.18 9.60 -10.71
C LYS A 428 9.19 9.00 -9.73
N PHE A 429 7.95 8.85 -10.17
CA PHE A 429 6.89 8.22 -9.36
C PHE A 429 6.91 6.70 -9.54
N THR A 430 6.98 5.95 -8.45
CA THR A 430 6.86 4.47 -8.37
C THR A 430 7.67 3.70 -9.43
N GLY A 431 8.82 4.25 -9.86
CA GLY A 431 9.63 3.64 -10.91
C GLY A 431 8.94 3.56 -12.29
N ASN A 432 7.95 4.43 -12.58
CA ASN A 432 7.06 4.36 -13.73
C ASN A 432 6.24 3.06 -13.81
N ASN A 433 6.00 2.38 -12.69
CA ASN A 433 5.21 1.15 -12.61
C ASN A 433 4.06 1.27 -11.60
N SER A 434 3.24 2.29 -11.76
CA SER A 434 2.12 2.64 -10.89
C SER A 434 1.01 1.58 -10.80
N LYS A 435 0.96 0.66 -11.79
CA LYS A 435 0.00 -0.47 -11.77
C LYS A 435 0.43 -1.58 -10.82
N ASN A 436 1.73 -1.67 -10.46
CA ASN A 436 2.28 -2.72 -9.60
C ASN A 436 2.99 -2.20 -8.36
N ARG A 437 3.20 -0.89 -8.24
CA ARG A 437 3.95 -0.25 -7.16
C ARG A 437 3.16 0.91 -6.58
N LEU A 438 3.33 1.13 -5.29
CA LEU A 438 2.77 2.29 -4.59
C LEU A 438 3.87 3.01 -3.80
N ASP A 439 3.62 4.27 -3.49
CA ASP A 439 4.44 5.05 -2.57
C ASP A 439 3.52 5.54 -1.44
N ARG A 440 3.83 5.24 -0.18
CA ARG A 440 2.94 5.54 0.95
C ARG A 440 3.06 6.98 1.43
N PHE A 441 4.29 7.49 1.45
CA PHE A 441 4.60 8.77 2.09
C PHE A 441 5.20 9.78 1.13
N GLY A 442 5.36 9.41 -0.16
CA GLY A 442 6.14 10.20 -1.08
C GLY A 442 7.64 10.11 -0.81
N LEU A 443 8.15 8.96 -0.34
CA LEU A 443 9.56 8.70 -0.01
C LEU A 443 10.08 7.39 -0.57
N GLU A 444 9.20 6.42 -0.84
CA GLU A 444 9.58 5.05 -1.11
C GLU A 444 8.84 4.49 -2.32
N ILE A 445 9.47 3.53 -2.99
CA ILE A 445 8.81 2.66 -3.95
C ILE A 445 8.51 1.35 -3.25
N GLU A 446 7.25 1.14 -2.84
CA GLU A 446 6.82 -0.19 -2.48
C GLU A 446 6.50 -1.03 -3.71
N VAL A 447 7.21 -2.12 -3.85
CA VAL A 447 6.81 -3.17 -4.79
C VAL A 447 5.62 -3.90 -4.18
N SER A 448 4.48 -3.80 -4.81
CA SER A 448 3.34 -4.63 -4.47
C SER A 448 3.56 -6.05 -4.97
N THR A 449 4.47 -6.75 -4.34
CA THR A 449 4.36 -8.19 -4.28
C THR A 449 3.30 -8.47 -3.25
N ASN A 450 2.21 -9.05 -3.66
CA ASN A 450 1.08 -9.51 -2.88
C ASN A 450 1.40 -9.69 -1.38
N PHE A 451 1.10 -8.68 -0.57
CA PHE A 451 1.32 -8.53 0.86
C PHE A 451 2.80 -8.58 1.30
N PRO A 452 3.29 -7.52 1.98
CA PRO A 452 4.56 -7.61 2.66
C PRO A 452 4.45 -8.72 3.71
N CYS A 453 5.10 -9.81 3.46
CA CYS A 453 5.35 -10.82 4.47
C CYS A 453 6.60 -10.35 5.23
N PRO A 454 6.52 -10.02 6.53
CA PRO A 454 7.72 -9.73 7.34
C PRO A 454 8.67 -10.94 7.35
N THR A 455 8.14 -12.12 7.12
CA THR A 455 8.81 -13.39 6.85
C THR A 455 8.22 -13.99 5.59
N CYS A 456 8.95 -13.96 4.48
CA CYS A 456 8.52 -14.68 3.29
C CYS A 456 8.75 -16.17 3.49
N VAL A 457 7.65 -16.91 3.59
CA VAL A 457 7.69 -18.38 3.63
C VAL A 457 7.54 -18.89 2.21
N ARG A 458 8.58 -19.51 1.69
CA ARG A 458 8.53 -20.26 0.45
C ARG A 458 8.40 -21.74 0.78
N VAL A 459 7.47 -22.44 0.15
CA VAL A 459 7.30 -23.88 0.27
C VAL A 459 7.64 -24.53 -1.06
N ASP A 460 8.66 -25.39 -1.06
CA ASP A 460 9.03 -26.20 -2.21
C ASP A 460 8.59 -27.66 -1.97
N TYR A 461 7.82 -28.18 -2.88
CA TYR A 461 7.43 -29.58 -2.88
C TYR A 461 8.39 -30.38 -3.76
N VAL A 462 9.02 -31.40 -3.21
CA VAL A 462 9.98 -32.24 -3.90
C VAL A 462 9.50 -33.70 -3.91
N HIS A 463 9.84 -34.44 -4.97
CA HIS A 463 9.40 -35.84 -5.12
C HIS A 463 10.24 -36.80 -4.28
N SER A 464 11.48 -36.44 -4.01
CA SER A 464 12.43 -37.21 -3.22
C SER A 464 13.33 -36.29 -2.41
N GLY A 465 13.84 -36.77 -1.28
CA GLY A 465 14.67 -36.04 -0.35
C GLY A 465 14.04 -35.99 1.05
N VAL A 466 14.57 -35.16 1.92
CA VAL A 466 14.10 -34.99 3.29
C VAL A 466 13.40 -33.62 3.40
N SER A 467 12.33 -33.57 4.17
CA SER A 467 11.65 -32.32 4.48
C SER A 467 12.44 -31.49 5.48
N GLY A 468 12.28 -30.16 5.45
CA GLY A 468 12.96 -29.27 6.40
C GLY A 468 12.72 -27.80 6.13
N THR A 469 13.19 -26.98 7.06
CA THR A 469 13.06 -25.51 6.98
C THR A 469 14.43 -24.83 6.87
N ARG A 470 14.54 -23.84 6.02
CA ARG A 470 15.73 -22.97 5.84
C ARG A 470 15.36 -21.51 5.94
N TYR A 471 16.35 -20.69 6.29
CA TYR A 471 16.20 -19.23 6.41
C TYR A 471 17.22 -18.53 5.51
N PRO A 472 16.93 -18.38 4.19
CA PRO A 472 17.93 -17.97 3.20
C PRO A 472 18.39 -16.52 3.29
N ASN A 473 17.53 -15.59 3.72
CA ASN A 473 17.84 -14.18 3.77
C ASN A 473 17.60 -13.64 5.18
N GLN A 474 18.59 -12.90 5.70
CA GLN A 474 18.52 -12.30 7.01
C GLN A 474 19.12 -10.91 6.98
N SER A 475 18.46 -9.96 7.63
CA SER A 475 18.93 -8.60 7.74
C SER A 475 18.66 -8.00 9.11
N VAL A 476 19.59 -7.19 9.57
CA VAL A 476 19.38 -6.23 10.66
C VAL A 476 20.01 -4.93 10.18
N ASP A 477 19.18 -3.91 10.00
CA ASP A 477 19.59 -2.61 9.51
C ASP A 477 19.12 -1.52 10.47
N CYS A 478 20.05 -0.71 11.00
CA CYS A 478 19.76 0.32 11.98
C CYS A 478 20.08 1.71 11.43
N TYR A 479 19.26 2.68 11.78
CA TYR A 479 19.35 4.07 11.32
C TYR A 479 19.40 5.03 12.50
N CYS A 480 20.06 6.18 12.30
CA CYS A 480 20.19 7.23 13.28
C CYS A 480 19.23 8.39 13.02
N ASP A 481 18.70 8.95 14.09
CA ASP A 481 17.87 10.16 14.06
C ASP A 481 18.38 11.17 15.10
N CYS A 482 18.08 12.47 14.89
CA CYS A 482 18.47 13.54 15.78
C CYS A 482 17.25 14.05 16.56
N ILE A 483 17.25 13.82 17.87
CA ILE A 483 16.20 14.28 18.78
C ILE A 483 16.82 15.24 19.78
N GLU A 484 16.27 16.44 19.90
CA GLU A 484 16.74 17.49 20.82
C GLU A 484 18.24 17.80 20.69
N GLY A 485 18.77 17.74 19.47
CA GLY A 485 20.18 18.04 19.19
C GLY A 485 21.17 16.92 19.50
N ARG A 486 20.68 15.74 19.86
CA ARG A 486 21.50 14.52 20.04
C ARG A 486 21.11 13.44 19.04
N TRP A 487 22.07 12.63 18.63
CA TRP A 487 21.88 11.54 17.69
C TRP A 487 21.61 10.23 18.43
N HIS A 488 20.55 9.54 18.02
CA HIS A 488 20.13 8.26 18.57
C HIS A 488 19.99 7.23 17.46
N VAL A 489 20.19 5.96 17.77
CA VAL A 489 19.75 4.88 16.90
C VAL A 489 18.23 4.78 17.02
N ALA A 490 17.53 5.35 16.05
CA ALA A 490 16.07 5.54 16.11
C ALA A 490 15.26 4.33 15.64
N ASN A 491 15.74 3.64 14.60
CA ASN A 491 15.05 2.51 13.99
C ASN A 491 16.01 1.39 13.64
N CYS A 492 15.63 0.16 13.95
CA CYS A 492 16.28 -1.03 13.45
C CYS A 492 15.24 -1.95 12.79
N ASN A 493 15.47 -2.33 11.54
CA ASN A 493 14.68 -3.30 10.83
C ASN A 493 15.33 -4.68 10.94
N VAL A 494 14.55 -5.67 11.37
CA VAL A 494 14.98 -7.07 11.44
C VAL A 494 14.09 -7.87 10.50
N GLY A 495 14.71 -8.60 9.59
CA GLY A 495 13.98 -9.42 8.63
C GLY A 495 14.70 -10.74 8.34
N PHE A 496 13.93 -11.76 8.03
CA PHE A 496 14.41 -13.00 7.47
C PHE A 496 13.33 -13.70 6.65
N ASP A 497 13.76 -14.48 5.66
CA ASP A 497 12.87 -15.35 4.88
C ASP A 497 12.92 -16.76 5.43
N ALA A 498 11.82 -17.50 5.34
CA ALA A 498 11.76 -18.93 5.67
C ALA A 498 11.46 -19.74 4.42
N HIS A 499 12.15 -20.87 4.28
CA HIS A 499 12.03 -21.76 3.14
C HIS A 499 11.73 -23.16 3.64
N ILE A 500 10.53 -23.67 3.35
CA ILE A 500 10.11 -25.01 3.71
C ILE A 500 10.25 -25.92 2.49
N THR A 501 10.87 -27.07 2.68
CA THR A 501 10.87 -28.17 1.69
C THR A 501 10.02 -29.30 2.23
N VAL A 502 9.06 -29.79 1.45
CA VAL A 502 8.21 -30.93 1.79
C VAL A 502 8.47 -32.05 0.79
N SER A 503 8.92 -33.20 1.28
CA SER A 503 9.15 -34.40 0.46
C SER A 503 7.93 -35.29 0.45
N PHE A 504 7.38 -35.58 -0.72
CA PHE A 504 6.30 -36.53 -0.88
C PHE A 504 6.74 -37.98 -0.61
N ALA A 505 7.98 -38.35 -0.99
CA ALA A 505 8.54 -39.66 -0.70
C ALA A 505 8.67 -39.89 0.81
N GLU A 506 9.10 -38.89 1.57
CA GLU A 506 9.18 -39.00 3.03
C GLU A 506 7.80 -39.10 3.68
N ALA A 507 6.81 -38.35 3.19
CA ALA A 507 5.45 -38.43 3.68
C ALA A 507 4.84 -39.81 3.44
N GLU A 508 5.13 -40.46 2.30
CA GLU A 508 4.72 -41.81 1.97
C GLU A 508 5.42 -42.85 2.86
N GLU A 509 6.74 -42.73 3.04
CA GLU A 509 7.55 -43.61 3.89
C GLU A 509 7.06 -43.58 5.34
N ARG A 510 6.79 -42.40 5.88
CA ARG A 510 6.28 -42.22 7.25
C ARG A 510 4.78 -42.49 7.38
N ARG A 511 4.06 -42.82 6.28
CA ARG A 511 2.61 -42.95 6.23
C ARG A 511 1.87 -41.74 6.79
N GLN A 512 2.42 -40.56 6.54
CA GLN A 512 1.88 -39.29 6.98
C GLN A 512 1.35 -38.50 5.80
N ALA A 513 0.32 -37.72 6.05
CA ALA A 513 -0.14 -36.79 5.06
C ALA A 513 0.83 -35.58 5.01
N TRP A 514 1.25 -35.18 3.82
CA TRP A 514 2.22 -34.11 3.59
C TRP A 514 1.88 -32.77 4.30
N TRP A 515 0.59 -32.49 4.49
CA TRP A 515 0.17 -31.28 5.23
C TRP A 515 0.49 -31.32 6.72
N LYS A 516 0.68 -32.50 7.30
CA LYS A 516 1.12 -32.62 8.70
C LYS A 516 2.60 -32.28 8.83
N ILE A 517 3.40 -32.71 7.85
CA ILE A 517 4.82 -32.31 7.75
C ILE A 517 4.92 -30.80 7.56
N LEU A 518 4.15 -30.24 6.63
CA LEU A 518 4.10 -28.80 6.42
C LEU A 518 3.69 -28.05 7.69
N GLY A 519 2.68 -28.54 8.42
CA GLY A 519 2.24 -27.93 9.67
C GLY A 519 3.30 -27.99 10.78
N HIS A 520 4.12 -29.03 10.82
CA HIS A 520 5.27 -29.12 11.72
C HIS A 520 6.32 -28.05 11.40
N GLU A 521 6.75 -27.95 10.14
CA GLU A 521 7.72 -26.95 9.71
C GLU A 521 7.23 -25.51 9.92
N GLN A 522 5.95 -25.28 9.76
CA GLN A 522 5.36 -23.97 10.08
C GLN A 522 5.45 -23.62 11.57
N ARG A 523 5.37 -24.60 12.48
CA ARG A 523 5.56 -24.36 13.92
C ARG A 523 6.99 -23.91 14.22
N HIS A 524 8.00 -24.51 13.60
CA HIS A 524 9.39 -24.05 13.73
C HIS A 524 9.54 -22.56 13.37
N ILE A 525 8.90 -22.13 12.27
CA ILE A 525 8.93 -20.71 11.88
C ILE A 525 8.30 -19.83 12.95
N VAL A 526 7.16 -20.21 13.50
CA VAL A 526 6.48 -19.44 14.56
C VAL A 526 7.37 -19.32 15.80
N ASP A 527 8.02 -20.38 16.22
CA ASP A 527 8.90 -20.37 17.39
C ASP A 527 10.16 -19.52 17.14
N LYS A 528 10.73 -19.57 15.95
CA LYS A 528 11.84 -18.69 15.55
C LYS A 528 11.43 -17.21 15.57
N VAL A 529 10.25 -16.87 15.04
CA VAL A 529 9.72 -15.49 15.06
C VAL A 529 9.61 -14.99 16.50
N ARG A 530 9.04 -15.79 17.41
CA ARG A 530 8.93 -15.42 18.82
C ARG A 530 10.29 -15.19 19.48
N LYS A 531 11.26 -16.03 19.15
CA LYS A 531 12.60 -15.93 19.70
C LYS A 531 13.34 -14.71 19.17
N VAL A 532 13.25 -14.43 17.88
CA VAL A 532 13.79 -13.21 17.27
C VAL A 532 13.15 -11.96 17.90
N GLU A 533 11.85 -11.96 18.12
CA GLU A 533 11.17 -10.85 18.81
C GLU A 533 11.74 -10.64 20.22
N SER A 534 11.90 -11.70 21.00
CA SER A 534 12.34 -11.59 22.40
C SER A 534 13.83 -11.26 22.55
N GLU A 535 14.69 -11.84 21.71
CA GLU A 535 16.15 -11.79 21.89
C GLU A 535 16.82 -10.72 20.99
N ILE A 536 16.15 -10.26 19.96
CA ILE A 536 16.68 -9.28 19.00
C ILE A 536 15.85 -8.00 18.98
N VAL A 537 14.55 -8.09 18.65
CA VAL A 537 13.71 -6.91 18.40
C VAL A 537 13.51 -6.10 19.68
N ARG A 538 13.18 -6.74 20.80
CA ARG A 538 12.96 -6.04 22.08
C ARG A 538 14.24 -5.42 22.62
N PRO A 539 15.41 -6.10 22.67
CA PRO A 539 16.66 -5.48 23.08
C PRO A 539 17.09 -4.33 22.17
N LEU A 540 16.90 -4.44 20.84
CA LEU A 540 17.16 -3.35 19.91
C LEU A 540 16.30 -2.12 20.22
N ALA A 541 15.00 -2.33 20.49
CA ALA A 541 14.07 -1.26 20.84
C ALA A 541 14.39 -0.58 22.19
N GLN A 542 15.14 -1.25 23.06
CA GLN A 542 15.58 -0.72 24.35
C GLN A 542 16.99 -0.13 24.33
N SER A 543 17.68 -0.24 23.19
CA SER A 543 19.03 0.25 22.99
C SER A 543 19.02 1.76 22.79
N THR A 544 19.05 2.52 23.88
CA THR A 544 19.15 3.97 23.86
C THR A 544 20.59 4.39 24.15
N ARG A 545 21.30 4.91 23.16
CA ARG A 545 22.57 5.61 23.33
C ARG A 545 22.50 6.94 22.64
N ASP A 546 22.88 7.98 23.37
CA ASP A 546 23.06 9.33 22.84
C ASP A 546 24.44 9.46 22.23
N TYR A 547 24.53 10.09 21.06
CA TYR A 547 25.76 10.36 20.35
C TYR A 547 25.92 11.87 20.12
N GLU A 548 27.14 12.35 20.19
CA GLU A 548 27.42 13.78 19.98
C GLU A 548 27.40 14.18 18.51
N SER A 549 27.63 13.23 17.62
CA SER A 549 27.59 13.47 16.17
C SER A 549 26.88 12.38 15.41
N LYS A 550 26.38 12.72 14.20
CA LYS A 550 25.76 11.76 13.28
C LYS A 550 26.71 10.62 12.90
N ILE A 551 28.01 10.95 12.69
CA ILE A 551 29.04 9.95 12.31
C ILE A 551 29.22 8.92 13.42
N GLU A 552 29.27 9.36 14.68
CA GLU A 552 29.38 8.44 15.82
C GLU A 552 28.11 7.57 15.96
N CYS A 553 26.95 8.15 15.76
CA CYS A 553 25.68 7.41 15.76
C CYS A 553 25.62 6.39 14.60
N ASP A 554 25.97 6.77 13.38
CA ASP A 554 26.00 5.87 12.21
C ASP A 554 26.98 4.71 12.43
N ASN A 555 28.14 4.96 13.05
CA ASN A 555 29.11 3.92 13.46
C ASN A 555 28.52 3.02 14.54
N GLY A 556 27.84 3.61 15.52
CA GLY A 556 27.12 2.89 16.57
C GLY A 556 26.00 2.02 16.01
N ALA A 557 25.19 2.57 15.12
CA ALA A 557 24.10 1.86 14.43
C ALA A 557 24.65 0.68 13.59
N SER A 558 25.73 0.90 12.84
CA SER A 558 26.38 -0.16 12.06
C SER A 558 26.95 -1.27 12.93
N THR A 559 27.53 -0.91 14.08
CA THR A 559 28.09 -1.88 15.05
C THR A 559 26.95 -2.68 15.69
N LEU A 560 25.87 -2.01 16.09
CA LEU A 560 24.67 -2.62 16.66
C LEU A 560 24.00 -3.57 15.67
N ALA A 561 23.81 -3.13 14.43
CA ALA A 561 23.26 -3.94 13.37
C ALA A 561 24.10 -5.18 13.10
N LYS A 562 25.44 -5.05 13.08
CA LYS A 562 26.36 -6.18 12.91
C LYS A 562 26.28 -7.18 14.06
N TYR A 563 26.22 -6.69 15.30
CA TYR A 563 26.08 -7.54 16.48
C TYR A 563 24.78 -8.35 16.42
N TYR A 564 23.64 -7.69 16.25
CA TYR A 564 22.35 -8.37 16.23
C TYR A 564 22.12 -9.23 14.98
N ARG A 565 22.79 -8.93 13.86
CA ARG A 565 22.81 -9.84 12.71
C ARG A 565 23.52 -11.15 13.03
N ILE A 566 24.59 -11.11 13.84
CA ILE A 566 25.26 -12.32 14.32
C ILE A 566 24.37 -13.10 15.28
N GLU A 567 23.66 -12.42 16.20
CA GLU A 567 22.74 -13.08 17.13
C GLU A 567 21.53 -13.66 16.40
N LEU A 568 20.95 -12.96 15.44
CA LEU A 568 19.90 -13.47 14.56
C LEU A 568 20.35 -14.76 13.85
N SER A 569 21.56 -14.73 13.34
CA SER A 569 22.20 -15.88 12.71
C SER A 569 22.26 -17.09 13.63
N LYS A 570 22.67 -16.90 14.88
CA LYS A 570 22.73 -17.97 15.88
C LYS A 570 21.35 -18.57 16.18
N ILE A 571 20.34 -17.72 16.36
CA ILE A 571 18.96 -18.17 16.62
C ILE A 571 18.47 -19.06 15.47
N LEU A 572 18.61 -18.57 14.24
CA LEU A 572 18.08 -19.26 13.08
C LEU A 572 18.84 -20.54 12.70
N THR A 573 20.12 -20.64 13.07
CA THR A 573 20.94 -21.83 12.79
C THR A 573 20.85 -22.87 13.91
N PHE A 574 21.17 -22.43 15.12
CA PHE A 574 21.39 -23.34 16.25
C PHE A 574 20.09 -24.00 16.74
N ASP A 575 18.98 -23.23 16.77
CA ASP A 575 17.73 -23.79 17.26
C ASP A 575 17.05 -24.72 16.26
N SER A 576 17.33 -24.57 14.94
CA SER A 576 16.81 -25.53 13.97
C SER A 576 17.41 -26.94 14.17
N GLU A 577 18.68 -27.03 14.56
CA GLU A 577 19.29 -28.30 14.92
C GLU A 577 18.71 -28.89 16.22
N ARG A 578 18.45 -28.04 17.22
CA ARG A 578 17.88 -28.48 18.50
C ARG A 578 16.44 -28.92 18.38
N ASP A 579 15.64 -28.26 17.55
CA ASP A 579 14.24 -28.56 17.36
C ASP A 579 14.01 -29.94 16.69
N HIS A 580 15.06 -30.50 16.05
CA HIS A 580 15.02 -31.83 15.48
C HIS A 580 15.46 -32.96 16.44
N ASP A 581 16.09 -32.60 17.57
CA ASP A 581 16.53 -33.53 18.61
C ASP A 581 15.46 -33.69 19.73
N ASP A 582 14.29 -33.02 19.61
CA ASP A 582 13.24 -33.14 20.60
C ASP A 582 12.61 -34.54 20.62
N ASP A 583 12.34 -35.01 21.83
CA ASP A 583 11.90 -36.31 22.24
C ASP A 583 10.82 -36.90 21.29
N PRO A 584 11.14 -37.97 20.54
CA PRO A 584 10.16 -38.61 19.66
C PRO A 584 8.97 -39.22 20.41
N SER A 585 9.01 -39.29 21.74
CA SER A 585 7.91 -39.80 22.57
C SER A 585 6.75 -38.79 22.74
N THR A 586 6.99 -37.53 22.43
CA THR A 586 5.95 -36.48 22.47
C THR A 586 5.21 -36.32 21.16
N ASP A 587 5.63 -37.08 20.14
CA ASP A 587 5.01 -37.06 18.83
C ASP A 587 3.64 -37.71 18.85
N ALA A 588 2.62 -36.90 18.71
CA ALA A 588 1.34 -37.41 18.26
C ALA A 588 1.51 -38.00 16.86
N PRO A 589 0.86 -39.14 16.56
CA PRO A 589 0.93 -39.73 15.23
C PRO A 589 0.60 -38.67 14.17
N GLY A 590 1.58 -38.37 13.36
CA GLY A 590 1.43 -37.34 12.31
C GLY A 590 2.18 -36.04 12.51
N ASN A 591 2.94 -35.90 13.56
CA ASN A 591 3.98 -34.88 13.59
C ASN A 591 5.17 -35.34 12.74
N ALA A 592 5.84 -34.38 12.10
CA ALA A 592 7.04 -34.68 11.32
C ALA A 592 8.30 -34.67 12.20
N GLU A 593 8.13 -35.07 13.45
CA GLU A 593 9.23 -35.09 14.39
C GLU A 593 10.25 -36.17 14.03
N GLY A 594 11.42 -36.00 14.53
CA GLY A 594 12.50 -36.93 14.36
C GLY A 594 13.11 -36.98 12.97
N TYR A 595 12.68 -36.13 12.04
CA TYR A 595 13.40 -35.99 10.80
C TYR A 595 14.39 -34.84 10.86
N SER A 596 15.57 -35.06 10.32
CA SER A 596 16.63 -34.07 10.27
C SER A 596 16.37 -33.06 9.12
N PRO A 597 16.89 -31.86 9.24
CA PRO A 597 16.94 -30.95 8.10
C PRO A 597 17.59 -31.65 6.91
N LEU A 598 17.16 -31.29 5.72
CA LEU A 598 17.79 -31.80 4.50
C LEU A 598 19.30 -31.53 4.55
N PRO A 599 20.15 -32.44 4.06
CA PRO A 599 21.55 -32.12 3.80
C PRO A 599 21.64 -30.89 2.90
N GLY A 600 22.26 -29.79 3.39
CA GLY A 600 22.23 -28.49 2.72
C GLY A 600 20.92 -27.69 2.93
N SER A 601 19.99 -28.14 3.81
CA SER A 601 18.87 -27.34 4.32
C SER A 601 19.28 -26.49 5.51
N GLU A 602 20.56 -26.39 5.76
CA GLU A 602 21.14 -25.42 6.68
C GLU A 602 20.71 -24.02 6.29
N PRO A 603 20.58 -23.11 7.26
CA PRO A 603 20.36 -21.70 6.98
C PRO A 603 21.35 -21.27 5.92
N ILE A 604 20.88 -20.73 4.83
CA ILE A 604 21.75 -20.25 3.77
C ILE A 604 22.42 -18.97 4.24
N PHE A 605 23.39 -19.13 5.11
CA PHE A 605 24.43 -18.12 5.20
C PHE A 605 25.45 -18.47 4.13
N PRO A 606 25.93 -17.50 3.36
CA PRO A 606 27.00 -17.70 2.39
C PRO A 606 28.34 -17.98 3.09
N SER A 607 28.31 -18.64 4.20
CA SER A 607 29.45 -18.71 5.09
C SER A 607 30.26 -19.91 4.90
N ARG A 608 30.29 -20.66 4.03
CA ARG A 608 31.29 -21.74 3.85
C ARG A 608 31.40 -22.16 2.41
N ARG A 609 31.72 -21.19 1.53
CA ARG A 609 32.59 -21.58 0.43
C ARG A 609 34.02 -21.67 0.97
N ARG A 610 34.50 -22.87 1.01
CA ARG A 610 35.96 -23.10 0.93
C ARG A 610 36.45 -22.54 -0.38
#